data_6fd9420d758873f8042d8e1acccc9312
#
_entry.id   6fd9420d758873f8042d8e1acccc9312
#
_cell.length_a   1.000
_cell.length_b   1.000
_cell.length_c   1.000
_cell.angle_alpha   90.00
_cell.angle_beta   90.00
_cell.angle_gamma   90.00
#
_symmetry.space_group_name_H-M   'P 1'
#
loop_
_entity.id
_entity.type
_entity.pdbx_description
1 polymer ?
#
loop_
_entity_poly.entity_id
_entity_poly.type
_entity_poly.pdbx_seq_one_letter_code
_entity_poly.pdbx_strand_id
1 'polypeptide(L)'
;MAIIHQATLSPSKRELIEKYLPVQPWFTKDGSAPPELLGAYRFDDPDGEVGLETHLVSHGGKIYQVPLSYRGSELPGAKDSFLGTMEHSVLGTRWVYDACADPVYVAALATVIVTGQREAEQFVDMDGVLEPRKSSVEVKGSGTPGSEVPALSPAAPITEDGITSIDAGQLTVQVNRVLVPGTPGPENSAVLRGTWAGQEGPVLLASLSQA
;
A
#
# COMPACT_ATOMS: atom_id res chain seq x y z
N MET A 1 -7.55 -13.39 -2.89
CA MET A 1 -6.41 -14.32 -3.18
C MET A 1 -5.59 -13.71 -4.31
N ALA A 2 -4.33 -13.37 -4.06
CA ALA A 2 -3.45 -12.77 -5.04
C ALA A 2 -2.53 -13.84 -5.68
N ILE A 3 -2.57 -13.96 -7.01
CA ILE A 3 -1.66 -14.83 -7.76
C ILE A 3 -0.43 -14.01 -8.15
N ILE A 4 0.75 -14.49 -7.76
CA ILE A 4 2.03 -13.91 -8.16
C ILE A 4 2.52 -14.68 -9.38
N HIS A 5 2.52 -14.01 -10.52
CA HIS A 5 3.07 -14.58 -11.75
C HIS A 5 4.60 -14.53 -11.71
N GLN A 6 5.24 -15.57 -12.22
CA GLN A 6 6.67 -15.52 -12.54
C GLN A 6 6.86 -14.65 -13.80
N ALA A 7 6.85 -13.35 -13.61
CA ALA A 7 6.88 -12.39 -14.70
C ALA A 7 8.15 -11.53 -14.66
N THR A 8 8.62 -11.17 -15.84
CA THR A 8 9.62 -10.10 -15.99
C THR A 8 8.91 -8.76 -15.98
N LEU A 9 9.44 -7.82 -15.19
CA LEU A 9 8.91 -6.46 -15.04
C LEU A 9 9.95 -5.46 -15.57
N SER A 10 9.53 -4.52 -16.42
CA SER A 10 10.39 -3.46 -16.94
C SER A 10 9.63 -2.13 -17.03
N PRO A 11 10.02 -1.09 -16.27
CA PRO A 11 10.99 -1.14 -15.18
C PRO A 11 10.53 -2.05 -14.04
N SER A 12 11.45 -2.48 -13.19
CA SER A 12 11.13 -3.22 -11.98
C SER A 12 10.40 -2.31 -10.95
N LYS A 13 9.69 -2.92 -9.99
CA LYS A 13 9.06 -2.19 -8.88
C LYS A 13 10.07 -1.35 -8.10
N ARG A 14 11.26 -1.90 -7.88
CA ARG A 14 12.36 -1.21 -7.21
C ARG A 14 12.77 0.06 -7.95
N GLU A 15 12.99 -0.02 -9.27
CA GLU A 15 13.36 1.14 -10.08
C GLU A 15 12.28 2.22 -10.10
N LEU A 16 10.99 1.85 -10.09
CA LEU A 16 9.90 2.82 -9.95
C LEU A 16 9.93 3.53 -8.60
N ILE A 17 10.10 2.78 -7.51
CA ILE A 17 10.18 3.34 -6.15
C ILE A 17 11.42 4.23 -5.99
N GLU A 18 12.58 3.83 -6.52
CA GLU A 18 13.82 4.62 -6.49
C GLU A 18 13.71 5.95 -7.23
N LYS A 19 12.87 6.01 -8.28
CA LYS A 19 12.56 7.28 -8.98
C LYS A 19 11.50 8.10 -8.25
N TYR A 20 10.51 7.45 -7.66
CA TYR A 20 9.38 8.09 -7.01
C TYR A 20 9.74 8.74 -5.67
N LEU A 21 10.44 8.01 -4.80
CA LEU A 21 10.71 8.48 -3.43
C LEU A 21 11.45 9.83 -3.37
N PRO A 22 12.54 10.07 -4.14
CA PRO A 22 13.32 11.29 -4.01
C PRO A 22 12.58 12.59 -4.39
N VAL A 23 11.45 12.51 -5.05
CA VAL A 23 10.64 13.67 -5.42
C VAL A 23 9.49 13.93 -4.44
N GLN A 24 9.32 13.06 -3.46
CA GLN A 24 8.28 13.21 -2.46
C GLN A 24 8.69 14.18 -1.34
N PRO A 25 7.81 15.12 -0.93
CA PRO A 25 8.14 16.12 0.10
C PRO A 25 8.40 15.49 1.48
N TRP A 26 7.85 14.32 1.74
CA TRP A 26 8.02 13.58 3.00
C TRP A 26 9.26 12.66 3.02
N PHE A 27 9.94 12.50 1.89
CA PHE A 27 11.16 11.68 1.82
C PHE A 27 12.38 12.51 2.19
N THR A 28 13.18 12.01 3.13
CA THR A 28 14.45 12.65 3.50
C THR A 28 15.56 12.07 2.63
N LYS A 29 16.16 12.90 1.81
CA LYS A 29 17.39 12.55 1.06
C LYS A 29 18.57 12.57 2.01
N ASP A 30 18.79 11.48 2.72
CA ASP A 30 19.88 11.32 3.67
C ASP A 30 20.78 10.17 3.20
N GLY A 31 22.07 10.50 3.03
CA GLY A 31 23.07 9.53 2.64
C GLY A 31 23.16 9.24 1.14
N SER A 32 24.17 8.44 0.79
CA SER A 32 24.51 8.05 -0.57
C SER A 32 23.99 6.65 -0.97
N ALA A 33 23.47 5.89 -0.02
CA ALA A 33 22.94 4.56 -0.27
C ALA A 33 21.55 4.62 -0.91
N PRO A 34 21.26 3.76 -1.90
CA PRO A 34 19.92 3.67 -2.44
C PRO A 34 18.91 3.15 -1.40
N PRO A 35 17.60 3.45 -1.57
CA PRO A 35 16.55 2.87 -0.74
C PRO A 35 16.56 1.34 -0.80
N GLU A 36 16.34 0.68 0.34
CA GLU A 36 16.29 -0.78 0.46
C GLU A 36 14.86 -1.26 0.72
N LEU A 37 14.38 -2.23 -0.05
CA LEU A 37 13.08 -2.86 0.16
C LEU A 37 13.16 -3.82 1.35
N LEU A 38 12.40 -3.52 2.41
CA LEU A 38 12.28 -4.37 3.60
C LEU A 38 11.25 -5.48 3.42
N GLY A 39 10.21 -5.20 2.65
CA GLY A 39 9.14 -6.14 2.41
C GLY A 39 7.91 -5.48 1.77
N ALA A 40 6.88 -6.28 1.57
CA ALA A 40 5.62 -5.80 1.02
C ALA A 40 4.45 -6.63 1.52
N TYR A 41 3.25 -6.04 1.49
CA TYR A 41 1.98 -6.71 1.68
C TYR A 41 1.00 -6.31 0.58
N ARG A 42 -0.05 -7.09 0.40
CA ARG A 42 -1.05 -6.86 -0.65
C ARG A 42 -2.45 -6.86 -0.07
N PHE A 43 -3.34 -6.15 -0.75
CA PHE A 43 -4.78 -6.33 -0.60
C PHE A 43 -5.36 -6.86 -1.90
N ASP A 44 -6.48 -7.56 -1.81
CA ASP A 44 -7.23 -7.99 -2.99
C ASP A 44 -8.17 -6.85 -3.44
N ASP A 45 -8.22 -6.61 -4.74
CA ASP A 45 -9.32 -5.93 -5.39
C ASP A 45 -10.46 -6.93 -5.58
N PRO A 46 -11.68 -6.68 -5.06
CA PRO A 46 -12.80 -7.59 -5.25
C PRO A 46 -13.14 -7.90 -6.72
N ASP A 47 -12.94 -6.92 -7.60
CA ASP A 47 -13.17 -7.06 -9.04
C ASP A 47 -11.98 -7.71 -9.75
N GLY A 48 -10.82 -7.80 -9.09
CA GLY A 48 -9.63 -8.48 -9.58
C GLY A 48 -8.84 -7.74 -10.67
N GLU A 49 -9.19 -6.49 -10.97
CA GLU A 49 -8.60 -5.72 -12.06
C GLU A 49 -7.34 -4.93 -11.65
N VAL A 50 -7.30 -4.50 -10.39
CA VAL A 50 -6.25 -3.63 -9.86
C VAL A 50 -5.34 -4.40 -8.91
N GLY A 51 -4.06 -4.46 -9.22
CA GLY A 51 -3.06 -4.97 -8.27
C GLY A 51 -2.79 -3.93 -7.18
N LEU A 52 -2.94 -4.30 -5.91
CA LEU A 52 -2.69 -3.42 -4.77
C LEU A 52 -1.53 -3.98 -3.95
N GLU A 53 -0.42 -3.27 -3.89
CA GLU A 53 0.77 -3.71 -3.16
C GLU A 53 1.44 -2.53 -2.45
N THR A 54 1.66 -2.67 -1.16
CA THR A 54 2.36 -1.67 -0.36
C THR A 54 3.75 -2.15 -0.01
N HIS A 55 4.74 -1.36 -0.36
CA HIS A 55 6.15 -1.62 -0.07
C HIS A 55 6.61 -0.87 1.18
N LEU A 56 7.41 -1.54 2.01
CA LEU A 56 8.18 -0.91 3.07
C LEU A 56 9.62 -0.74 2.62
N VAL A 57 10.15 0.46 2.78
CA VAL A 57 11.46 0.86 2.27
C VAL A 57 12.26 1.51 3.39
N SER A 58 13.49 1.07 3.59
CA SER A 58 14.42 1.75 4.49
C SER A 58 15.35 2.70 3.74
N HIS A 59 15.60 3.86 4.32
CA HIS A 59 16.59 4.83 3.85
C HIS A 59 16.96 5.82 4.96
N GLY A 60 18.24 6.08 5.16
CA GLY A 60 18.72 7.06 6.15
C GLY A 60 18.23 6.78 7.57
N GLY A 61 18.10 5.52 7.98
CA GLY A 61 17.60 5.13 9.30
C GLY A 61 16.09 5.32 9.49
N LYS A 62 15.35 5.71 8.45
CA LYS A 62 13.90 5.83 8.44
C LYS A 62 13.25 4.70 7.64
N ILE A 63 11.99 4.42 7.95
CA ILE A 63 11.18 3.46 7.22
C ILE A 63 10.03 4.20 6.56
N TYR A 64 9.86 3.97 5.28
CA TYR A 64 8.84 4.60 4.44
C TYR A 64 7.84 3.58 3.96
N GLN A 65 6.57 3.97 3.89
CA GLN A 65 5.49 3.18 3.34
C GLN A 65 5.08 3.73 1.97
N VAL A 66 5.13 2.88 0.95
CA VAL A 66 4.86 3.22 -0.45
C VAL A 66 3.77 2.30 -0.99
N PRO A 67 2.49 2.67 -0.83
CA PRO A 67 1.39 1.94 -1.45
C PRO A 67 1.35 2.23 -2.95
N LEU A 68 1.26 1.17 -3.75
CA LEU A 68 1.18 1.25 -5.21
C LEU A 68 -0.04 0.50 -5.74
N SER A 69 -0.71 1.07 -6.74
CA SER A 69 -1.71 0.38 -7.54
C SER A 69 -1.20 0.16 -8.96
N TYR A 70 -1.53 -1.02 -9.52
CA TYR A 70 -1.12 -1.48 -10.84
C TYR A 70 -2.36 -1.71 -11.68
N ARG A 71 -2.62 -0.86 -12.65
CA ARG A 71 -3.84 -0.86 -13.46
C ARG A 71 -3.59 -1.31 -14.89
N GLY A 72 -4.61 -1.86 -15.53
CA GLY A 72 -4.59 -2.19 -16.98
C GLY A 72 -4.80 -0.99 -17.88
N SER A 73 -5.19 0.18 -17.34
CA SER A 73 -5.43 1.43 -18.04
C SER A 73 -5.15 2.63 -17.15
N GLU A 74 -5.14 3.83 -17.74
CA GLU A 74 -4.98 5.07 -16.98
C GLU A 74 -6.08 5.27 -15.94
N LEU A 75 -5.70 5.82 -14.79
CA LEU A 75 -6.62 6.28 -13.75
C LEU A 75 -6.97 7.75 -14.02
N PRO A 76 -8.22 8.06 -14.42
CA PRO A 76 -8.61 9.43 -14.68
C PRO A 76 -8.46 10.32 -13.44
N GLY A 77 -7.93 11.53 -13.63
CA GLY A 77 -7.76 12.51 -12.57
C GLY A 77 -6.57 12.30 -11.63
N ALA A 78 -5.81 11.20 -11.75
CA ALA A 78 -4.70 10.87 -10.87
C ALA A 78 -3.31 11.16 -11.47
N LYS A 79 -3.20 12.13 -12.38
CA LYS A 79 -1.94 12.45 -13.07
C LYS A 79 -0.78 12.75 -12.12
N ASP A 80 -1.04 13.47 -11.04
CA ASP A 80 -0.01 13.89 -10.07
C ASP A 80 0.46 12.73 -9.19
N SER A 81 -0.28 11.61 -9.18
CA SER A 81 0.05 10.38 -8.47
C SER A 81 0.63 9.29 -9.38
N PHE A 82 0.84 9.59 -10.67
CA PHE A 82 1.35 8.64 -11.64
C PHE A 82 2.87 8.47 -11.51
N LEU A 83 3.31 7.23 -11.27
CA LEU A 83 4.74 6.89 -11.16
C LEU A 83 5.35 6.54 -12.52
N GLY A 84 4.58 6.00 -13.44
CA GLY A 84 5.03 5.54 -14.75
C GLY A 84 4.31 4.27 -15.21
N THR A 85 4.65 3.79 -16.39
CA THR A 85 4.21 2.50 -16.89
C THR A 85 5.25 1.41 -16.60
N MET A 86 4.78 0.18 -16.52
CA MET A 86 5.59 -1.02 -16.33
C MET A 86 5.11 -2.09 -17.31
N GLU A 87 6.02 -2.66 -18.07
CA GLU A 87 5.71 -3.85 -18.87
C GLU A 87 5.77 -5.09 -18.00
N HIS A 88 4.67 -5.83 -17.96
CA HIS A 88 4.54 -7.09 -17.25
C HIS A 88 4.40 -8.22 -18.27
N SER A 89 5.35 -9.15 -18.32
CA SER A 89 5.44 -10.15 -19.37
C SER A 89 4.20 -11.06 -19.53
N VAL A 90 3.34 -11.12 -18.51
CA VAL A 90 2.09 -11.90 -18.52
C VAL A 90 0.87 -11.01 -18.69
N LEU A 91 0.83 -9.87 -18.00
CA LEU A 91 -0.36 -9.01 -17.90
C LEU A 91 -0.32 -7.80 -18.85
N GLY A 92 0.75 -7.62 -19.63
CA GLY A 92 0.95 -6.46 -20.51
C GLY A 92 1.28 -5.19 -19.75
N THR A 93 1.11 -4.04 -20.39
CA THR A 93 1.42 -2.73 -19.80
C THR A 93 0.57 -2.45 -18.57
N ARG A 94 1.22 -2.01 -17.49
CA ARG A 94 0.56 -1.57 -16.27
C ARG A 94 0.85 -0.10 -16.01
N TRP A 95 -0.20 0.65 -15.69
CA TRP A 95 -0.11 2.01 -15.19
C TRP A 95 0.04 1.97 -13.68
N VAL A 96 1.14 2.53 -13.16
CA VAL A 96 1.48 2.48 -11.73
C VAL A 96 1.25 3.83 -11.09
N TYR A 97 0.47 3.84 -10.02
CA TYR A 97 0.13 5.05 -9.27
C TYR A 97 0.50 4.91 -7.79
N ASP A 98 0.70 6.04 -7.12
CA ASP A 98 0.54 6.12 -5.68
C ASP A 98 -0.90 5.72 -5.34
N ALA A 99 -1.04 4.60 -4.66
CA ALA A 99 -2.35 4.00 -4.43
C ALA A 99 -3.27 4.86 -3.54
N CYS A 100 -2.74 5.83 -2.79
CA CYS A 100 -3.56 6.75 -2.02
C CYS A 100 -4.51 7.60 -2.89
N ALA A 101 -4.20 7.75 -4.19
CA ALA A 101 -5.10 8.38 -5.15
C ALA A 101 -6.06 7.40 -5.84
N ASP A 102 -5.95 6.11 -5.54
CA ASP A 102 -6.74 5.07 -6.18
C ASP A 102 -7.94 4.68 -5.32
N PRO A 103 -9.19 4.91 -5.77
CA PRO A 103 -10.38 4.57 -5.01
C PRO A 103 -10.45 3.09 -4.62
N VAL A 104 -9.91 2.19 -5.45
CA VAL A 104 -9.89 0.74 -5.17
C VAL A 104 -9.01 0.44 -3.96
N TYR A 105 -7.83 1.09 -3.87
CA TYR A 105 -6.96 0.95 -2.71
C TYR A 105 -7.61 1.50 -1.43
N VAL A 106 -8.22 2.68 -1.52
CA VAL A 106 -8.88 3.32 -0.37
C VAL A 106 -10.00 2.43 0.17
N ALA A 107 -10.81 1.83 -0.72
CA ALA A 107 -11.87 0.91 -0.35
C ALA A 107 -11.33 -0.39 0.27
N ALA A 108 -10.29 -0.98 -0.31
CA ALA A 108 -9.66 -2.20 0.20
C ALA A 108 -9.03 -1.95 1.59
N LEU A 109 -8.30 -0.84 1.76
CA LEU A 109 -7.69 -0.45 3.03
C LEU A 109 -8.75 -0.25 4.12
N ALA A 110 -9.81 0.51 3.82
CA ALA A 110 -10.91 0.74 4.75
C ALA A 110 -11.60 -0.58 5.15
N THR A 111 -11.84 -1.46 4.19
CA THR A 111 -12.43 -2.78 4.44
C THR A 111 -11.56 -3.60 5.39
N VAL A 112 -10.27 -3.70 5.12
CA VAL A 112 -9.32 -4.45 5.99
C VAL A 112 -9.32 -3.88 7.40
N ILE A 113 -9.30 -2.55 7.55
CA ILE A 113 -9.25 -1.91 8.87
C ILE A 113 -10.56 -2.13 9.62
N VAL A 114 -11.73 -1.85 9.00
CA VAL A 114 -13.05 -1.90 9.64
C VAL A 114 -13.45 -3.32 10.01
N THR A 115 -13.11 -4.30 9.18
CA THR A 115 -13.50 -5.70 9.39
C THR A 115 -12.44 -6.54 10.10
N GLY A 116 -11.30 -5.94 10.48
CA GLY A 116 -10.23 -6.64 11.20
C GLY A 116 -9.54 -7.72 10.36
N GLN A 117 -9.51 -7.54 9.04
CA GLN A 117 -8.84 -8.47 8.13
C GLN A 117 -7.31 -8.29 8.14
N ARG A 118 -6.64 -9.14 7.36
CA ARG A 118 -5.20 -9.19 7.18
C ARG A 118 -4.83 -8.89 5.73
N GLU A 119 -3.55 -8.96 5.43
CA GLU A 119 -3.04 -8.99 4.06
C GLU A 119 -3.64 -10.14 3.26
N ALA A 120 -3.72 -9.97 1.95
CA ALA A 120 -4.17 -11.01 1.04
C ALA A 120 -3.23 -12.23 1.07
N GLU A 121 -3.80 -13.42 1.07
CA GLU A 121 -3.04 -14.65 0.83
C GLU A 121 -2.43 -14.61 -0.57
N GLN A 122 -1.14 -14.94 -0.64
CA GLN A 122 -0.37 -14.91 -1.87
C GLN A 122 -0.03 -16.33 -2.31
N PHE A 123 -0.15 -16.59 -3.60
CA PHE A 123 0.20 -17.86 -4.21
C PHE A 123 1.11 -17.62 -5.41
N VAL A 124 2.11 -18.47 -5.58
CA VAL A 124 2.97 -18.50 -6.76
C VAL A 124 2.52 -19.65 -7.64
N ASP A 125 2.31 -19.37 -8.92
CA ASP A 125 2.05 -20.41 -9.91
C ASP A 125 3.38 -21.06 -10.29
N MET A 126 3.52 -22.34 -9.92
CA MET A 126 4.65 -23.19 -10.25
C MET A 126 4.16 -24.28 -11.22
N ASP A 127 4.22 -24.00 -12.52
CA ASP A 127 3.80 -24.90 -13.59
C ASP A 127 2.34 -25.42 -13.45
N GLY A 128 1.42 -24.52 -13.08
CA GLY A 128 0.00 -24.81 -12.90
C GLY A 128 -0.38 -25.30 -11.50
N VAL A 129 0.57 -25.36 -10.56
CA VAL A 129 0.32 -25.64 -9.15
C VAL A 129 0.48 -24.36 -8.34
N LEU A 130 -0.57 -23.96 -7.62
CA LEU A 130 -0.53 -22.79 -6.76
C LEU A 130 0.09 -23.15 -5.41
N GLU A 131 1.28 -22.63 -5.16
CA GLU A 131 1.98 -22.78 -3.88
C GLU A 131 1.78 -21.53 -3.02
N PRO A 132 1.41 -21.67 -1.73
CA PRO A 132 1.26 -20.53 -0.84
C PRO A 132 2.61 -19.86 -0.58
N ARG A 133 2.64 -18.53 -0.68
CA ARG A 133 3.79 -17.70 -0.37
C ARG A 133 3.49 -16.82 0.83
N LYS A 134 4.33 -16.91 1.86
CA LYS A 134 4.20 -16.04 3.03
C LYS A 134 4.50 -14.59 2.64
N SER A 135 3.65 -13.66 3.07
CA SER A 135 3.90 -12.23 2.96
C SER A 135 5.15 -11.84 3.76
N SER A 136 5.96 -10.92 3.25
CA SER A 136 7.13 -10.40 3.96
C SER A 136 6.76 -9.33 5.00
N VAL A 137 5.56 -8.78 4.91
CA VAL A 137 4.95 -7.91 5.90
C VAL A 137 3.58 -8.47 6.24
N GLU A 138 3.35 -8.76 7.51
CA GLU A 138 2.04 -9.18 8.03
C GLU A 138 1.31 -7.95 8.56
N VAL A 139 0.05 -7.77 8.16
CA VAL A 139 -0.76 -6.65 8.62
C VAL A 139 -2.07 -7.12 9.24
N LYS A 140 -2.66 -6.29 10.11
CA LYS A 140 -3.97 -6.56 10.71
C LYS A 140 -4.72 -5.26 10.98
N GLY A 141 -5.98 -5.23 10.55
CA GLY A 141 -6.96 -4.22 10.95
C GLY A 141 -7.44 -4.42 12.39
N SER A 142 -7.79 -3.35 13.06
CA SER A 142 -8.28 -3.37 14.45
C SER A 142 -9.77 -3.61 14.59
N GLY A 143 -10.52 -3.58 13.49
CA GLY A 143 -11.98 -3.71 13.49
C GLY A 143 -12.45 -5.13 13.76
N THR A 144 -13.74 -5.37 13.55
CA THR A 144 -14.40 -6.63 13.86
C THR A 144 -14.98 -7.28 12.61
N PRO A 145 -14.81 -8.60 12.40
CA PRO A 145 -15.43 -9.31 11.29
C PRO A 145 -16.93 -9.09 11.22
N GLY A 146 -17.43 -8.79 10.02
CA GLY A 146 -18.85 -8.52 9.78
C GLY A 146 -19.29 -7.08 10.03
N SER A 147 -18.37 -6.19 10.44
CA SER A 147 -18.67 -4.75 10.50
C SER A 147 -18.98 -4.20 9.10
N GLU A 148 -19.95 -3.32 9.04
CA GLU A 148 -20.34 -2.64 7.80
C GLU A 148 -19.30 -1.56 7.44
N VAL A 149 -18.87 -1.56 6.19
CA VAL A 149 -18.00 -0.52 5.64
C VAL A 149 -18.90 0.49 4.91
N PRO A 150 -18.90 1.77 5.30
CA PRO A 150 -19.73 2.76 4.63
C PRO A 150 -19.30 2.94 3.17
N ALA A 151 -20.20 3.41 2.33
CA ALA A 151 -19.87 3.81 0.97
C ALA A 151 -18.84 4.94 0.99
N LEU A 152 -17.77 4.79 0.22
CA LEU A 152 -16.65 5.72 0.17
C LEU A 152 -16.68 6.53 -1.13
N SER A 153 -16.32 7.80 -1.03
CA SER A 153 -16.15 8.71 -2.17
C SER A 153 -14.83 9.47 -1.99
N PRO A 154 -13.68 8.82 -2.28
CA PRO A 154 -12.37 9.41 -1.99
C PRO A 154 -12.11 10.67 -2.80
N ALA A 155 -11.72 11.74 -2.12
CA ALA A 155 -11.15 12.95 -2.71
C ALA A 155 -9.65 12.76 -3.01
N ALA A 156 -9.04 13.75 -3.66
CA ALA A 156 -7.60 13.76 -3.89
C ALA A 156 -6.82 13.72 -2.57
N PRO A 157 -5.76 12.90 -2.47
CA PRO A 157 -4.95 12.80 -1.25
C PRO A 157 -4.17 14.07 -0.99
N ILE A 158 -4.02 14.42 0.28
CA ILE A 158 -3.16 15.52 0.75
C ILE A 158 -2.11 14.93 1.69
N THR A 159 -0.84 15.24 1.47
CA THR A 159 0.25 14.74 2.32
C THR A 159 0.93 15.89 3.06
N GLU A 160 0.90 15.81 4.38
CA GLU A 160 1.54 16.74 5.30
C GLU A 160 2.24 15.95 6.42
N ASP A 161 3.41 16.41 6.85
CA ASP A 161 4.18 15.82 7.96
C ASP A 161 4.39 14.29 7.87
N GLY A 162 4.49 13.76 6.66
CA GLY A 162 4.68 12.32 6.44
C GLY A 162 3.42 11.48 6.64
N ILE A 163 2.24 12.11 6.63
CA ILE A 163 0.93 11.45 6.66
C ILE A 163 0.13 11.89 5.43
N THR A 164 -0.39 10.92 4.67
CA THR A 164 -1.34 11.20 3.60
C THR A 164 -2.75 11.04 4.13
N SER A 165 -3.54 12.11 4.05
CA SER A 165 -4.95 12.14 4.43
C SER A 165 -5.84 12.14 3.19
N ILE A 166 -6.90 11.34 3.22
CA ILE A 166 -7.88 11.20 2.15
C ILE A 166 -9.26 11.36 2.79
N ASP A 167 -9.96 12.42 2.41
CA ASP A 167 -11.38 12.54 2.70
C ASP A 167 -12.13 11.52 1.82
N ALA A 168 -12.82 10.59 2.43
CA ALA A 168 -13.57 9.55 1.75
C ALA A 168 -15.09 9.65 2.05
N GLY A 169 -15.58 10.83 2.39
CA GLY A 169 -16.97 11.13 2.72
C GLY A 169 -17.27 10.95 4.20
N GLN A 170 -17.78 9.80 4.62
CA GLN A 170 -18.07 9.56 6.05
C GLN A 170 -16.82 9.21 6.87
N LEU A 171 -15.71 8.88 6.21
CA LEU A 171 -14.44 8.51 6.83
C LEU A 171 -13.32 9.38 6.31
N THR A 172 -12.37 9.69 7.20
CA THR A 172 -11.05 10.17 6.84
C THR A 172 -10.07 9.00 6.95
N VAL A 173 -9.37 8.72 5.85
CA VAL A 173 -8.31 7.70 5.78
C VAL A 173 -6.96 8.39 5.93
N GLN A 174 -6.13 7.94 6.86
CA GLN A 174 -4.76 8.43 7.02
C GLN A 174 -3.77 7.29 6.78
N VAL A 175 -2.78 7.54 5.93
CA VAL A 175 -1.70 6.59 5.61
C VAL A 175 -0.37 7.20 6.05
N ASN A 176 0.33 6.54 6.96
CA ASN A 176 1.64 6.98 7.44
C ASN A 176 2.70 6.70 6.38
N ARG A 177 3.29 7.75 5.80
CA ARG A 177 4.38 7.62 4.82
C ARG A 177 5.73 7.37 5.49
N VAL A 178 5.92 7.95 6.67
CA VAL A 178 7.11 7.75 7.50
C VAL A 178 6.67 6.94 8.71
N LEU A 179 7.21 5.74 8.85
CA LEU A 179 6.83 4.82 9.91
C LEU A 179 7.71 5.03 11.15
N VAL A 180 7.07 5.25 12.29
CA VAL A 180 7.75 5.40 13.58
C VAL A 180 7.28 4.29 14.51
N PRO A 181 8.17 3.34 14.89
CA PRO A 181 7.84 2.31 15.86
C PRO A 181 7.35 2.90 17.18
N GLY A 182 6.37 2.23 17.80
CA GLY A 182 5.81 2.68 19.09
C GLY A 182 4.78 3.81 18.98
N THR A 183 4.51 4.35 17.80
CA THR A 183 3.46 5.36 17.62
C THR A 183 2.09 4.79 17.99
N PRO A 184 1.36 5.42 18.94
CA PRO A 184 -0.02 5.04 19.23
C PRO A 184 -0.92 5.38 18.04
N GLY A 185 -2.04 4.68 17.91
CA GLY A 185 -3.10 5.09 16.98
C GLY A 185 -3.78 6.37 17.49
N PRO A 186 -4.34 7.20 16.59
CA PRO A 186 -5.17 8.33 17.02
C PRO A 186 -6.35 7.85 17.87
N GLU A 187 -6.77 8.69 18.81
CA GLU A 187 -7.94 8.40 19.65
C GLU A 187 -9.20 8.20 18.78
N ASN A 188 -10.06 7.27 19.18
CA ASN A 188 -11.30 6.93 18.48
C ASN A 188 -11.15 6.53 17.01
N SER A 189 -9.97 6.04 16.63
CA SER A 189 -9.70 5.58 15.27
C SER A 189 -9.54 4.06 15.21
N ALA A 190 -10.07 3.46 14.14
CA ALA A 190 -9.67 2.12 13.75
C ALA A 190 -8.32 2.18 13.02
N VAL A 191 -7.48 1.17 13.19
CA VAL A 191 -6.09 1.22 12.69
C VAL A 191 -5.69 -0.03 11.92
N LEU A 192 -4.72 0.13 11.00
CA LEU A 192 -3.92 -0.94 10.43
C LEU A 192 -2.56 -0.94 11.09
N ARG A 193 -2.11 -2.11 11.57
CA ARG A 193 -0.76 -2.30 12.07
C ARG A 193 -0.07 -3.42 11.32
N GLY A 194 1.25 -3.30 11.19
CA GLY A 194 2.06 -4.30 10.49
C GLY A 194 3.33 -4.67 11.24
N THR A 195 3.82 -5.88 10.95
CA THR A 195 5.09 -6.42 11.43
C THR A 195 5.87 -7.01 10.26
N TRP A 196 7.19 -6.98 10.34
CA TRP A 196 8.11 -7.56 9.35
C TRP A 196 9.39 -8.03 10.03
N ALA A 197 10.25 -8.72 9.29
CA ALA A 197 11.51 -9.23 9.83
C ALA A 197 12.39 -8.09 10.37
N GLY A 198 12.91 -8.25 11.58
CA GLY A 198 13.76 -7.26 12.26
C GLY A 198 12.98 -6.14 12.96
N GLN A 199 11.64 -6.15 12.93
CA GLN A 199 10.80 -5.18 13.64
C GLN A 199 10.26 -5.78 14.94
N GLU A 200 10.53 -5.10 16.07
CA GLU A 200 10.01 -5.48 17.38
C GLU A 200 8.60 -4.88 17.57
N GLY A 201 7.58 -5.71 17.37
CA GLY A 201 6.18 -5.35 17.59
C GLY A 201 5.51 -4.60 16.44
N PRO A 202 4.17 -4.45 16.53
CA PRO A 202 3.37 -3.89 15.45
C PRO A 202 3.53 -2.37 15.32
N VAL A 203 3.73 -1.89 14.09
CA VAL A 203 3.86 -0.46 13.74
C VAL A 203 2.56 0.04 13.12
N LEU A 204 2.17 1.27 13.44
CA LEU A 204 1.01 1.94 12.86
C LEU A 204 1.26 2.26 11.38
N LEU A 205 0.44 1.71 10.49
CA LEU A 205 0.53 1.91 9.04
C LEU A 205 -0.53 2.89 8.52
N ALA A 206 -1.74 2.75 9.03
CA ALA A 206 -2.86 3.60 8.62
C ALA A 206 -3.90 3.71 9.74
N SER A 207 -4.76 4.71 9.66
CA SER A 207 -5.92 4.88 10.55
C SER A 207 -7.15 5.37 9.80
N LEU A 208 -8.32 5.08 10.37
CA LEU A 208 -9.61 5.58 9.95
C LEU A 208 -10.27 6.29 11.11
N SER A 209 -10.79 7.48 10.86
CA SER A 209 -11.64 8.22 11.79
C SER A 209 -12.96 8.63 11.10
N GLN A 210 -13.96 8.98 11.88
CA GLN A 210 -15.15 9.68 11.35
C GLN A 210 -14.71 11.02 10.79
N ALA A 211 -15.30 11.43 9.67
CA ALA A 211 -15.04 12.72 9.03
C ALA A 211 -15.63 13.90 9.81
#